data_66dc967655d68010e17fd34b52c5676c
#
_entry.id   66dc967655d68010e17fd34b52c5676c
#
_cell.length_a   1.000
_cell.length_b   1.000
_cell.length_c   1.000
_cell.angle_alpha   90.00
_cell.angle_beta   90.00
_cell.angle_gamma   90.00
#
_symmetry.space_group_name_H-M   'P 1'
#
loop_
_entity.id
_entity.type
_entity.pdbx_description
1 polymer ?
#
loop_
_entity_poly.entity_id
_entity_poly.type
_entity_poly.pdbx_seq_one_letter_code
_entity_poly.pdbx_strand_id
1 'polypeptide(L)'
;MRSIQLIFLLVFSISVFGSQAIGHAPIGVMADHMHKKGESMISLRASYMKMKGNSLDGNSISDGEILVIDNPHSNSPAKLSVVPIEMSMKMLMLGGMYAPTDDITLMFMTMFMDKSMNLNTFHAMMRNNIGSFNSSSSDLSDLSFSALVNINEQDKSRWHAEIGLKFSVGDKNEKGKVLTPMNTNMEMLLPYGMQLGDDSIALVVGFTNLYTLSDAHTFGNQIRFFRNISSEEWHYGDKTYFDSWYQYSVSRNFSISSRLRLNHQQDISGFD
;
A
#
# COMPACT_ATOMS: atom_id res chain seq x y z
N MET A 1 -12.13 19.05 40.01
CA MET A 1 -10.99 18.16 40.27
C MET A 1 -10.50 17.65 38.92
N ARG A 2 -9.35 18.15 38.47
CA ARG A 2 -8.75 17.74 37.19
C ARG A 2 -7.86 16.52 37.44
N SER A 3 -8.20 15.38 36.84
CA SER A 3 -7.37 14.19 36.91
C SER A 3 -6.18 14.35 35.95
N ILE A 4 -5.00 14.45 36.53
CA ILE A 4 -3.72 14.40 35.79
C ILE A 4 -3.45 12.95 35.44
N GLN A 5 -3.62 12.58 34.19
CA GLN A 5 -3.12 11.28 33.68
C GLN A 5 -1.60 11.38 33.48
N LEU A 6 -0.88 10.68 34.32
CA LEU A 6 0.57 10.49 34.18
C LEU A 6 0.81 9.52 33.01
N ILE A 7 1.26 10.04 31.88
CA ILE A 7 1.77 9.21 30.76
C ILE A 7 3.19 8.77 31.15
N PHE A 8 3.33 7.49 31.49
CA PHE A 8 4.62 6.87 31.68
C PHE A 8 5.28 6.69 30.31
N LEU A 9 6.20 7.60 29.96
CA LEU A 9 7.07 7.45 28.80
C LEU A 9 8.15 6.41 29.16
N LEU A 10 7.98 5.16 28.73
CA LEU A 10 9.01 4.14 28.78
C LEU A 10 10.06 4.50 27.71
N VAL A 11 11.14 5.16 28.14
CA VAL A 11 12.31 5.41 27.29
C VAL A 11 13.08 4.09 27.20
N PHE A 12 12.82 3.32 26.17
CA PHE A 12 13.71 2.23 25.76
C PHE A 12 14.94 2.86 25.13
N SER A 13 16.10 2.69 25.77
CA SER A 13 17.40 3.00 25.14
C SER A 13 17.66 1.96 24.05
N ILE A 14 17.26 2.26 22.82
CA ILE A 14 17.56 1.42 21.65
C ILE A 14 18.98 1.84 21.22
N SER A 15 19.94 0.93 21.34
CA SER A 15 21.24 1.08 20.68
C SER A 15 21.03 0.96 19.17
N VAL A 16 20.96 2.08 18.46
CA VAL A 16 20.86 2.10 17.01
C VAL A 16 22.24 1.80 16.43
N PHE A 17 22.51 0.54 16.14
CA PHE A 17 23.63 0.16 15.29
C PHE A 17 23.20 0.40 13.84
N GLY A 18 23.79 1.39 13.17
CA GLY A 18 23.58 1.62 11.75
C GLY A 18 24.02 0.39 10.94
N SER A 19 23.09 -0.28 10.28
CA SER A 19 23.39 -1.37 9.35
C SER A 19 24.19 -0.84 8.15
N GLN A 20 24.98 -1.73 7.53
CA GLN A 20 25.69 -1.36 6.29
C GLN A 20 24.68 -1.06 5.18
N ALA A 21 25.01 -0.15 4.28
CA ALA A 21 24.12 0.28 3.18
C ALA A 21 23.65 -0.89 2.29
N ILE A 22 24.40 -1.98 2.20
CA ILE A 22 24.05 -3.19 1.45
C ILE A 22 23.20 -4.19 2.26
N GLY A 23 22.96 -3.94 3.53
CA GLY A 23 22.21 -4.83 4.42
C GLY A 23 20.71 -4.84 4.18
N HIS A 24 20.20 -3.87 3.42
CA HIS A 24 18.76 -3.71 3.13
C HIS A 24 18.52 -3.69 1.62
N ALA A 25 17.40 -4.28 1.19
CA ALA A 25 16.92 -4.15 -0.17
C ALA A 25 16.57 -2.69 -0.52
N PRO A 26 16.40 -2.35 -1.81
CA PRO A 26 15.96 -1.04 -2.24
C PRO A 26 14.65 -0.61 -1.58
N ILE A 27 14.47 0.71 -1.39
CA ILE A 27 13.25 1.29 -0.82
C ILE A 27 11.99 0.72 -1.49
N GLY A 28 11.05 0.25 -0.66
CA GLY A 28 9.77 -0.30 -1.10
C GLY A 28 9.74 -1.83 -1.21
N VAL A 29 10.86 -2.54 -1.03
CA VAL A 29 10.86 -3.97 -0.72
C VAL A 29 10.67 -4.10 0.80
N MET A 30 9.71 -4.93 1.21
CA MET A 30 9.38 -5.18 2.61
C MET A 30 9.70 -6.64 2.92
N ALA A 31 9.99 -6.97 4.19
CA ALA A 31 10.35 -8.33 4.57
C ALA A 31 11.56 -8.88 3.77
N ASP A 32 12.53 -8.02 3.50
CA ASP A 32 13.68 -8.30 2.65
C ASP A 32 14.80 -9.03 3.36
N HIS A 33 14.85 -8.98 4.69
CA HIS A 33 15.91 -9.56 5.49
C HIS A 33 15.39 -10.05 6.84
N MET A 34 16.19 -10.90 7.49
CA MET A 34 15.99 -11.38 8.85
C MET A 34 17.00 -10.75 9.81
N HIS A 35 16.65 -10.74 11.07
CA HIS A 35 17.49 -10.27 12.17
C HIS A 35 18.07 -11.45 12.97
N LYS A 36 19.19 -11.23 13.67
CA LYS A 36 19.76 -12.19 14.62
C LYS A 36 19.01 -12.13 15.96
N LYS A 37 19.04 -13.22 16.71
CA LYS A 37 18.38 -13.34 18.02
C LYS A 37 18.61 -12.12 18.92
N GLY A 38 17.52 -11.52 19.39
CA GLY A 38 17.50 -10.36 20.27
C GLY A 38 17.63 -9.02 19.57
N GLU A 39 17.88 -8.98 18.25
CA GLU A 39 17.88 -7.75 17.48
C GLU A 39 16.46 -7.24 17.23
N SER A 40 16.34 -5.93 17.17
CA SER A 40 15.09 -5.24 16.83
C SER A 40 15.36 -4.08 15.88
N MET A 41 14.37 -3.78 15.04
CA MET A 41 14.41 -2.65 14.12
C MET A 41 13.08 -1.90 14.15
N ILE A 42 13.14 -0.58 14.05
CA ILE A 42 11.99 0.28 13.79
C ILE A 42 12.26 1.03 12.50
N SER A 43 11.27 1.10 11.63
CA SER A 43 11.35 1.81 10.36
C SER A 43 10.17 2.76 10.18
N LEU A 44 10.46 3.95 9.67
CA LEU A 44 9.46 4.93 9.26
C LEU A 44 9.70 5.25 7.78
N ARG A 45 8.66 5.11 6.95
CA ARG A 45 8.75 5.38 5.52
C ARG A 45 7.62 6.29 5.10
N ALA A 46 7.97 7.34 4.36
CA ALA A 46 7.00 8.23 3.73
C ALA A 46 7.07 8.05 2.21
N SER A 47 5.90 8.01 1.56
CA SER A 47 5.83 8.00 0.10
C SER A 47 4.73 8.92 -0.39
N TYR A 48 4.92 9.44 -1.60
CA TYR A 48 3.97 10.27 -2.31
C TYR A 48 3.76 9.69 -3.71
N MET A 49 2.50 9.56 -4.09
CA MET A 49 2.10 9.12 -5.43
C MET A 49 1.15 10.15 -6.04
N LYS A 50 1.34 10.41 -7.32
CA LYS A 50 0.45 11.26 -8.12
C LYS A 50 0.04 10.47 -9.36
N MET A 51 -1.26 10.36 -9.58
CA MET A 51 -1.86 9.67 -10.70
C MET A 51 -2.66 10.68 -11.52
N LYS A 52 -2.61 10.60 -12.84
CA LYS A 52 -3.32 11.51 -13.73
C LYS A 52 -3.77 10.77 -14.98
N GLY A 53 -4.97 11.12 -15.46
CA GLY A 53 -5.59 10.50 -16.62
C GLY A 53 -6.34 9.21 -16.25
N ASN A 54 -7.08 8.71 -17.20
CA ASN A 54 -7.91 7.51 -17.07
C ASN A 54 -7.50 6.47 -18.10
N SER A 55 -7.68 5.19 -17.77
CA SER A 55 -7.43 4.08 -18.69
C SER A 55 -8.56 3.05 -18.60
N LEU A 56 -8.84 2.39 -19.72
CA LEU A 56 -9.75 1.26 -19.84
C LEU A 56 -9.02 0.16 -20.62
N ASP A 57 -8.97 -1.04 -20.08
CA ASP A 57 -8.26 -2.19 -20.67
C ASP A 57 -6.81 -1.89 -21.10
N GLY A 58 -6.12 -1.09 -20.27
CA GLY A 58 -4.73 -0.70 -20.50
C GLY A 58 -4.52 0.44 -21.52
N ASN A 59 -5.56 0.94 -22.14
CA ASN A 59 -5.52 2.06 -23.08
C ASN A 59 -5.97 3.36 -22.41
N SER A 60 -5.29 4.48 -22.77
CA SER A 60 -5.72 5.80 -22.31
C SER A 60 -7.08 6.13 -22.89
N ILE A 61 -7.96 6.69 -22.06
CA ILE A 61 -9.34 7.05 -22.42
C ILE A 61 -9.61 8.51 -22.07
N SER A 62 -10.26 9.23 -22.99
CA SER A 62 -10.63 10.63 -22.83
C SER A 62 -11.90 10.81 -22.00
N ASP A 63 -12.13 12.02 -21.47
CA ASP A 63 -13.37 12.35 -20.75
C ASP A 63 -14.61 12.05 -21.61
N GLY A 64 -14.58 12.37 -22.92
CA GLY A 64 -15.68 12.11 -23.83
C GLY A 64 -16.03 10.62 -23.96
N GLU A 65 -15.02 9.76 -23.97
CA GLU A 65 -15.22 8.30 -24.01
C GLU A 65 -15.74 7.77 -22.68
N ILE A 66 -15.31 8.33 -21.55
CA ILE A 66 -15.86 7.97 -20.22
C ILE A 66 -17.35 8.32 -20.15
N LEU A 67 -17.73 9.48 -20.67
CA LEU A 67 -19.10 9.97 -20.61
C LEU A 67 -20.12 9.12 -21.41
N VAL A 68 -19.70 8.22 -22.26
CA VAL A 68 -20.58 7.28 -22.98
C VAL A 68 -20.68 5.91 -22.34
N ILE A 69 -19.85 5.63 -21.31
CA ILE A 69 -19.89 4.39 -20.53
C ILE A 69 -21.16 4.36 -19.68
N ASP A 70 -21.82 3.19 -19.62
CA ASP A 70 -22.97 2.97 -18.76
C ASP A 70 -22.58 3.10 -17.28
N ASN A 71 -23.46 3.71 -16.49
CA ASN A 71 -23.28 3.81 -15.05
C ASN A 71 -23.76 2.49 -14.40
N PRO A 72 -22.86 1.66 -13.85
CA PRO A 72 -23.24 0.37 -13.27
C PRO A 72 -24.07 0.50 -11.99
N HIS A 73 -23.99 1.65 -11.30
CA HIS A 73 -24.65 1.86 -10.01
C HIS A 73 -25.96 2.64 -10.10
N SER A 74 -26.33 3.18 -11.25
CA SER A 74 -27.52 4.02 -11.36
C SER A 74 -28.04 4.14 -12.81
N ASN A 75 -29.36 4.14 -12.95
CA ASN A 75 -30.04 4.48 -14.21
C ASN A 75 -30.30 5.99 -14.32
N SER A 76 -29.99 6.79 -13.32
CA SER A 76 -30.22 8.25 -13.34
C SER A 76 -29.03 8.97 -12.63
N PRO A 77 -28.02 9.42 -13.40
CA PRO A 77 -27.87 9.31 -14.86
C PRO A 77 -27.49 7.90 -15.30
N ALA A 78 -27.98 7.50 -16.46
CA ALA A 78 -27.69 6.18 -17.04
C ALA A 78 -26.27 6.05 -17.57
N LYS A 79 -25.54 7.14 -17.73
CA LYS A 79 -24.12 7.19 -18.14
C LYS A 79 -23.27 7.84 -17.06
N LEU A 80 -21.98 7.46 -17.02
CA LEU A 80 -21.03 8.13 -16.14
C LEU A 80 -21.01 9.63 -16.39
N SER A 81 -21.00 10.42 -15.35
CA SER A 81 -21.09 11.89 -15.42
C SER A 81 -20.08 12.59 -14.51
N VAL A 82 -19.33 11.85 -13.72
CA VAL A 82 -18.23 12.35 -12.89
C VAL A 82 -16.95 11.67 -13.33
N VAL A 83 -15.94 12.48 -13.69
CA VAL A 83 -14.69 12.01 -14.29
C VAL A 83 -13.52 12.38 -13.40
N PRO A 84 -12.76 11.40 -12.87
CA PRO A 84 -11.51 11.66 -12.17
C PRO A 84 -10.48 12.31 -13.12
N ILE A 85 -9.78 13.34 -12.64
CA ILE A 85 -8.73 14.03 -13.41
C ILE A 85 -7.35 13.68 -12.88
N GLU A 86 -7.22 13.79 -11.57
CA GLU A 86 -5.96 13.63 -10.88
C GLU A 86 -6.22 13.13 -9.46
N MET A 87 -5.38 12.21 -8.99
CA MET A 87 -5.38 11.74 -7.63
C MET A 87 -3.98 11.83 -7.06
N SER A 88 -3.85 12.30 -5.83
CA SER A 88 -2.62 12.24 -5.04
C SER A 88 -2.82 11.38 -3.80
N MET A 89 -1.78 10.68 -3.40
CA MET A 89 -1.78 9.83 -2.23
C MET A 89 -0.47 10.02 -1.47
N LYS A 90 -0.58 10.35 -0.18
CA LYS A 90 0.54 10.35 0.76
C LYS A 90 0.38 9.15 1.67
N MET A 91 1.46 8.43 1.89
CA MET A 91 1.47 7.24 2.75
C MET A 91 2.59 7.39 3.76
N LEU A 92 2.28 7.13 5.02
CA LEU A 92 3.24 7.03 6.10
C LEU A 92 3.15 5.61 6.68
N MET A 93 4.24 4.86 6.58
CA MET A 93 4.33 3.49 7.08
C MET A 93 5.25 3.43 8.28
N LEU A 94 4.77 2.87 9.38
CA LEU A 94 5.55 2.52 10.55
C LEU A 94 5.70 0.99 10.56
N GLY A 95 6.94 0.52 10.68
CA GLY A 95 7.26 -0.89 10.77
C GLY A 95 8.14 -1.19 11.98
N GLY A 96 7.99 -2.39 12.54
CA GLY A 96 8.84 -2.92 13.59
C GLY A 96 9.20 -4.36 13.30
N MET A 97 10.43 -4.76 13.65
CA MET A 97 10.88 -6.14 13.56
C MET A 97 11.57 -6.53 14.86
N TYR A 98 11.42 -7.78 15.26
CA TYR A 98 12.10 -8.37 16.40
C TYR A 98 12.40 -9.85 16.16
N ALA A 99 13.63 -10.27 16.42
CA ALA A 99 14.06 -11.66 16.27
C ALA A 99 14.10 -12.38 17.62
N PRO A 100 13.12 -13.22 17.96
CA PRO A 100 13.17 -14.05 19.16
C PRO A 100 14.23 -15.18 19.06
N THR A 101 14.51 -15.62 17.85
CA THR A 101 15.54 -16.63 17.53
C THR A 101 16.29 -16.23 16.26
N ASP A 102 17.38 -16.92 15.93
CA ASP A 102 18.11 -16.70 14.66
C ASP A 102 17.30 -17.16 13.44
N ASP A 103 16.33 -18.05 13.63
CA ASP A 103 15.50 -18.61 12.56
C ASP A 103 14.15 -17.92 12.36
N ILE A 104 13.75 -17.03 13.28
CA ILE A 104 12.45 -16.37 13.24
C ILE A 104 12.62 -14.87 13.51
N THR A 105 12.07 -14.05 12.61
CA THR A 105 11.90 -12.62 12.80
C THR A 105 10.42 -12.26 12.72
N LEU A 106 9.88 -11.69 13.78
CA LEU A 106 8.51 -11.16 13.81
C LEU A 106 8.51 -9.75 13.22
N MET A 107 7.51 -9.45 12.41
CA MET A 107 7.33 -8.14 11.77
C MET A 107 5.92 -7.62 12.02
N PHE A 108 5.85 -6.34 12.37
CA PHE A 108 4.62 -5.55 12.46
C PHE A 108 4.71 -4.37 11.51
N MET A 109 3.61 -4.03 10.85
CA MET A 109 3.53 -2.82 10.04
C MET A 109 2.14 -2.20 10.14
N THR A 110 2.13 -0.87 10.10
CA THR A 110 0.90 -0.08 9.96
C THR A 110 1.10 1.02 8.94
N MET A 111 0.01 1.42 8.28
CA MET A 111 0.04 2.43 7.22
C MET A 111 -1.07 3.45 7.43
N PHE A 112 -0.68 4.72 7.48
CA PHE A 112 -1.57 5.87 7.40
C PHE A 112 -1.60 6.38 5.96
N MET A 113 -2.79 6.68 5.45
CA MET A 113 -3.00 7.23 4.11
C MET A 113 -3.71 8.58 4.16
N ASP A 114 -3.31 9.48 3.28
CA ASP A 114 -4.00 10.74 2.96
C ASP A 114 -4.18 10.77 1.43
N LYS A 115 -5.43 10.70 0.99
CA LYS A 115 -5.84 10.67 -0.41
C LYS A 115 -6.56 11.96 -0.76
N SER A 116 -6.33 12.47 -1.97
CA SER A 116 -7.03 13.63 -2.52
C SER A 116 -7.24 13.41 -4.01
N MET A 117 -8.47 13.60 -4.49
CA MET A 117 -8.86 13.40 -5.88
C MET A 117 -9.59 14.62 -6.40
N ASN A 118 -9.17 15.12 -7.55
CA ASN A 118 -9.86 16.15 -8.31
C ASN A 118 -10.72 15.51 -9.39
N LEU A 119 -11.99 15.92 -9.47
CA LEU A 119 -12.98 15.36 -10.37
C LEU A 119 -13.70 16.49 -11.12
N ASN A 120 -14.05 16.22 -12.39
CA ASN A 120 -14.97 17.05 -13.17
C ASN A 120 -16.35 16.44 -13.15
N THR A 121 -17.39 17.28 -13.01
CA THR A 121 -18.77 16.87 -13.15
C THR A 121 -19.35 17.41 -14.45
N PHE A 122 -20.07 16.54 -15.14
CA PHE A 122 -20.79 16.84 -16.37
C PHE A 122 -22.30 16.75 -16.14
N HIS A 123 -23.04 17.67 -16.72
CA HIS A 123 -24.50 17.68 -16.58
C HIS A 123 -25.11 16.39 -17.13
N ALA A 124 -26.07 15.81 -16.40
CA ALA A 124 -26.64 14.50 -16.72
C ALA A 124 -27.20 14.38 -18.14
N MET A 125 -27.89 15.41 -18.63
CA MET A 125 -28.54 15.44 -19.95
C MET A 125 -27.70 16.20 -20.99
N MET A 126 -27.26 17.41 -20.68
CA MET A 126 -26.53 18.26 -21.61
C MET A 126 -25.09 17.85 -21.86
N ARG A 127 -24.51 17.02 -20.98
CA ARG A 127 -23.16 16.47 -21.09
C ARG A 127 -22.02 17.52 -21.13
N ASN A 128 -22.34 18.79 -20.85
CA ASN A 128 -21.32 19.83 -20.68
C ASN A 128 -20.74 19.82 -19.28
N ASN A 129 -19.48 20.23 -19.15
CA ASN A 129 -18.85 20.38 -17.86
C ASN A 129 -19.53 21.49 -17.04
N ILE A 130 -19.96 21.19 -15.83
CA ILE A 130 -20.65 22.10 -14.92
C ILE A 130 -19.78 22.52 -13.72
N GLY A 131 -18.57 21.95 -13.60
CA GLY A 131 -17.63 22.32 -12.57
C GLY A 131 -16.73 21.19 -12.13
N SER A 132 -15.83 21.50 -11.22
CA SER A 132 -14.89 20.56 -10.62
C SER A 132 -15.04 20.60 -9.10
N PHE A 133 -14.70 19.50 -8.45
CA PHE A 133 -14.64 19.41 -7.01
C PHE A 133 -13.47 18.55 -6.57
N ASN A 134 -13.11 18.66 -5.30
CA ASN A 134 -12.11 17.83 -4.67
C ASN A 134 -12.75 16.94 -3.61
N SER A 135 -12.36 15.66 -3.60
CA SER A 135 -12.65 14.71 -2.51
C SER A 135 -11.38 14.34 -1.79
N SER A 136 -11.44 14.16 -0.50
CA SER A 136 -10.31 13.71 0.32
C SER A 136 -10.74 12.71 1.37
N SER A 137 -9.84 11.79 1.72
CA SER A 137 -9.98 10.83 2.82
C SER A 137 -8.63 10.61 3.48
N SER A 138 -8.59 10.46 4.81
CA SER A 138 -7.34 10.38 5.54
C SER A 138 -7.53 9.65 6.86
N ASP A 139 -6.93 8.49 7.01
CA ASP A 139 -6.89 7.71 8.26
C ASP A 139 -5.85 6.58 8.18
N LEU A 140 -5.82 5.76 9.23
CA LEU A 140 -5.13 4.48 9.25
C LEU A 140 -5.79 3.54 8.23
N SER A 141 -4.97 2.90 7.39
CA SER A 141 -5.47 2.02 6.33
C SER A 141 -5.28 0.54 6.66
N ASP A 142 -4.07 0.17 7.03
CA ASP A 142 -3.71 -1.24 7.17
C ASP A 142 -2.92 -1.51 8.45
N LEU A 143 -3.14 -2.69 9.03
CA LEU A 143 -2.28 -3.32 10.02
C LEU A 143 -1.82 -4.67 9.49
N SER A 144 -0.55 -5.03 9.69
CA SER A 144 -0.06 -6.36 9.33
C SER A 144 0.89 -6.91 10.36
N PHE A 145 0.82 -8.23 10.54
CA PHE A 145 1.69 -9.03 11.40
C PHE A 145 2.18 -10.21 10.61
N SER A 146 3.49 -10.41 10.56
CA SER A 146 4.11 -11.53 9.84
C SER A 146 5.23 -12.13 10.66
N ALA A 147 5.52 -13.40 10.39
CA ALA A 147 6.74 -14.07 10.80
C ALA A 147 7.58 -14.36 9.55
N LEU A 148 8.83 -13.98 9.58
CA LEU A 148 9.85 -14.40 8.62
C LEU A 148 10.55 -15.62 9.20
N VAL A 149 10.65 -16.69 8.41
CA VAL A 149 11.21 -17.97 8.83
C VAL A 149 12.40 -18.31 7.93
N ASN A 150 13.55 -18.56 8.52
CA ASN A 150 14.74 -18.99 7.79
C ASN A 150 14.47 -20.37 7.15
N ILE A 151 14.70 -20.47 5.85
CA ILE A 151 14.61 -21.76 5.12
C ILE A 151 16.00 -22.33 4.96
N ASN A 152 16.95 -21.50 4.55
CA ASN A 152 18.33 -21.92 4.29
C ASN A 152 19.26 -20.72 4.29
N GLU A 153 20.36 -20.82 4.99
CA GLU A 153 21.45 -19.84 5.01
C GLU A 153 22.76 -20.53 4.67
N GLN A 154 23.35 -20.14 3.56
CA GLN A 154 24.66 -20.57 3.09
C GLN A 154 25.53 -19.34 2.87
N ASP A 155 26.83 -19.51 2.72
CA ASP A 155 27.80 -18.41 2.58
C ASP A 155 27.39 -17.32 1.59
N LYS A 156 26.76 -17.73 0.48
CA LYS A 156 26.39 -16.82 -0.62
C LYS A 156 24.89 -16.70 -0.88
N SER A 157 24.06 -17.52 -0.26
CA SER A 157 22.62 -17.57 -0.55
C SER A 157 21.82 -17.69 0.75
N ARG A 158 20.86 -16.80 0.92
CA ARG A 158 19.92 -16.81 2.05
C ARG A 158 18.50 -16.86 1.52
N TRP A 159 17.71 -17.75 2.11
CA TRP A 159 16.30 -17.93 1.79
C TRP A 159 15.46 -17.83 3.06
N HIS A 160 14.40 -17.05 2.99
CA HIS A 160 13.40 -17.04 4.03
C HIS A 160 11.98 -16.99 3.45
N ALA A 161 11.03 -17.53 4.20
CA ALA A 161 9.61 -17.41 3.93
C ALA A 161 8.98 -16.35 4.84
N GLU A 162 7.92 -15.74 4.38
CA GLU A 162 7.01 -14.88 5.15
C GLU A 162 5.65 -15.55 5.25
N ILE A 163 5.08 -15.58 6.44
CA ILE A 163 3.67 -15.92 6.67
C ILE A 163 3.07 -14.89 7.63
N GLY A 164 1.89 -14.37 7.31
CA GLY A 164 1.28 -13.35 8.13
C GLY A 164 -0.17 -13.05 7.77
N LEU A 165 -0.72 -12.09 8.49
CA LEU A 165 -2.06 -11.55 8.26
C LEU A 165 -1.97 -10.04 8.09
N LYS A 166 -2.75 -9.53 7.15
CA LYS A 166 -2.98 -8.12 6.93
C LYS A 166 -4.46 -7.83 7.19
N PHE A 167 -4.72 -6.82 8.01
CA PHE A 167 -6.05 -6.33 8.36
C PHE A 167 -6.24 -4.97 7.69
N SER A 168 -7.28 -4.84 6.92
CA SER A 168 -7.71 -3.58 6.33
C SER A 168 -8.61 -2.88 7.34
N VAL A 169 -8.04 -1.95 8.12
CA VAL A 169 -8.71 -1.31 9.28
C VAL A 169 -9.22 0.08 8.98
N GLY A 170 -8.95 0.60 7.78
CA GLY A 170 -9.45 1.89 7.33
C GLY A 170 -10.95 1.87 7.08
N ASP A 171 -11.59 3.03 7.14
CA ASP A 171 -13.03 3.14 6.87
C ASP A 171 -13.33 2.79 5.41
N LYS A 172 -14.35 1.93 5.20
CA LYS A 172 -14.90 1.56 3.89
C LYS A 172 -16.12 2.39 3.50
N ASN A 173 -16.56 3.33 4.36
CA ASN A 173 -17.72 4.18 4.17
C ASN A 173 -17.37 5.67 4.14
N GLU A 174 -16.16 6.00 3.66
CA GLU A 174 -15.71 7.38 3.52
C GLU A 174 -16.68 8.19 2.66
N LYS A 175 -17.15 9.32 3.20
CA LYS A 175 -18.08 10.23 2.54
C LYS A 175 -17.43 11.58 2.30
N GLY A 176 -17.92 12.26 1.28
CA GLY A 176 -17.47 13.61 0.94
C GLY A 176 -18.49 14.43 0.18
N LYS A 177 -18.23 15.72 0.09
CA LYS A 177 -19.05 16.62 -0.71
C LYS A 177 -18.75 16.40 -2.19
N VAL A 178 -19.76 16.04 -2.95
CA VAL A 178 -19.69 15.74 -4.38
C VAL A 178 -20.56 16.74 -5.13
N LEU A 179 -20.05 17.35 -6.19
CA LEU A 179 -20.85 18.09 -7.16
C LEU A 179 -21.58 17.08 -8.06
N THR A 180 -22.88 16.97 -7.89
CA THR A 180 -23.68 15.99 -8.62
C THR A 180 -23.97 16.43 -10.06
N PRO A 181 -24.31 15.50 -10.97
CA PRO A 181 -24.71 15.82 -12.35
C PRO A 181 -25.96 16.70 -12.49
N MET A 182 -26.67 16.93 -11.40
CA MET A 182 -27.83 17.86 -11.32
C MET A 182 -27.44 19.24 -10.80
N ASN A 183 -26.13 19.56 -10.78
CA ASN A 183 -25.55 20.82 -10.30
C ASN A 183 -25.91 21.15 -8.85
N THR A 184 -25.90 20.14 -7.99
CA THR A 184 -26.10 20.28 -6.54
C THR A 184 -24.93 19.70 -5.79
N ASN A 185 -24.56 20.25 -4.64
CA ASN A 185 -23.57 19.66 -3.74
C ASN A 185 -24.28 18.76 -2.74
N MET A 186 -23.86 17.50 -2.69
CA MET A 186 -24.40 16.51 -1.76
C MET A 186 -23.27 15.77 -1.05
N GLU A 187 -23.51 15.35 0.16
CA GLU A 187 -22.62 14.39 0.84
C GLU A 187 -22.96 12.98 0.34
N MET A 188 -21.98 12.32 -0.25
CA MET A 188 -22.13 11.00 -0.86
C MET A 188 -20.98 10.08 -0.47
N LEU A 189 -21.22 8.78 -0.54
CA LEU A 189 -20.16 7.77 -0.44
C LEU A 189 -19.14 8.01 -1.56
N LEU A 190 -17.86 8.04 -1.18
CA LEU A 190 -16.78 8.21 -2.14
C LEU A 190 -16.49 6.89 -2.88
N PRO A 191 -15.95 6.95 -4.11
CA PRO A 191 -15.65 5.75 -4.88
C PRO A 191 -14.58 4.88 -4.19
N TYR A 192 -14.53 3.60 -4.51
CA TYR A 192 -13.59 2.62 -3.95
C TYR A 192 -12.14 3.11 -3.88
N GLY A 193 -11.66 3.83 -4.91
CA GLY A 193 -10.32 4.40 -4.92
C GLY A 193 -10.04 5.38 -3.76
N MET A 194 -11.09 5.99 -3.20
CA MET A 194 -11.01 6.92 -2.08
C MET A 194 -11.26 6.27 -0.73
N GLN A 195 -11.77 5.04 -0.68
CA GLN A 195 -11.95 4.30 0.57
C GLN A 195 -10.58 3.94 1.17
N LEU A 196 -10.45 4.00 2.49
CA LEU A 196 -9.19 3.77 3.21
C LEU A 196 -8.99 2.30 3.56
N GLY A 197 -10.06 1.54 3.64
CA GLY A 197 -10.07 0.11 3.87
C GLY A 197 -11.27 -0.57 3.22
N ASP A 198 -11.40 -1.87 3.47
CA ASP A 198 -12.50 -2.72 3.01
C ASP A 198 -12.90 -3.76 4.08
N ASP A 199 -12.44 -3.58 5.33
CA ASP A 199 -12.64 -4.49 6.48
C ASP A 199 -12.12 -5.92 6.23
N SER A 200 -11.39 -6.15 5.16
CA SER A 200 -10.90 -7.48 4.80
C SER A 200 -9.73 -7.94 5.64
N ILE A 201 -9.59 -9.26 5.74
CA ILE A 201 -8.40 -9.92 6.27
C ILE A 201 -7.73 -10.66 5.12
N ALA A 202 -6.45 -10.39 4.89
CA ALA A 202 -5.67 -11.07 3.88
C ALA A 202 -4.56 -11.93 4.51
N LEU A 203 -4.45 -13.18 4.05
CA LEU A 203 -3.27 -14.01 4.28
C LEU A 203 -2.10 -13.46 3.46
N VAL A 204 -0.95 -13.31 4.11
CA VAL A 204 0.30 -12.90 3.47
C VAL A 204 1.23 -14.11 3.43
N VAL A 205 1.71 -14.43 2.23
CA VAL A 205 2.73 -15.47 2.03
C VAL A 205 3.81 -14.88 1.13
N GLY A 206 5.06 -15.02 1.53
CA GLY A 206 6.19 -14.50 0.77
C GLY A 206 7.37 -15.45 0.76
N PHE A 207 8.21 -15.34 -0.27
CA PHE A 207 9.49 -16.02 -0.38
C PHE A 207 10.52 -15.02 -0.87
N THR A 208 11.64 -14.94 -0.16
CA THR A 208 12.74 -14.04 -0.48
C THR A 208 14.03 -14.84 -0.61
N ASN A 209 14.75 -14.55 -1.67
CA ASN A 209 16.12 -15.03 -1.88
C ASN A 209 17.07 -13.84 -1.99
N LEU A 210 18.16 -13.91 -1.25
CA LEU A 210 19.29 -13.00 -1.33
C LEU A 210 20.52 -13.78 -1.75
N TYR A 211 21.20 -13.32 -2.78
CA TYR A 211 22.44 -13.91 -3.27
C TYR A 211 23.57 -12.90 -3.23
N THR A 212 24.60 -13.17 -2.42
CA THR A 212 25.80 -12.34 -2.27
C THR A 212 26.82 -12.77 -3.31
N LEU A 213 26.98 -11.97 -4.36
CA LEU A 213 27.94 -12.22 -5.43
C LEU A 213 29.37 -11.95 -4.96
N SER A 214 29.55 -10.89 -4.18
CA SER A 214 30.79 -10.48 -3.51
C SER A 214 30.46 -9.53 -2.35
N ASP A 215 31.46 -9.08 -1.61
CA ASP A 215 31.30 -8.10 -0.51
C ASP A 215 30.64 -6.77 -0.96
N ALA A 216 30.73 -6.46 -2.25
CA ALA A 216 30.16 -5.23 -2.82
C ALA A 216 28.87 -5.47 -3.63
N HIS A 217 28.51 -6.70 -3.96
CA HIS A 217 27.44 -7.00 -4.93
C HIS A 217 26.43 -7.98 -4.36
N THR A 218 25.17 -7.58 -4.30
CA THR A 218 24.04 -8.42 -3.88
C THR A 218 22.95 -8.42 -4.93
N PHE A 219 22.35 -9.56 -5.13
CA PHE A 219 21.18 -9.77 -5.98
C PHE A 219 20.06 -10.37 -5.12
N GLY A 220 18.84 -9.89 -5.27
CA GLY A 220 17.71 -10.42 -4.52
C GLY A 220 16.46 -10.57 -5.37
N ASN A 221 15.64 -11.54 -4.98
CA ASN A 221 14.33 -11.78 -5.56
C ASN A 221 13.34 -12.01 -4.42
N GLN A 222 12.13 -11.53 -4.61
CA GLN A 222 11.03 -11.73 -3.69
C GLN A 222 9.73 -11.90 -4.44
N ILE A 223 8.91 -12.84 -4.00
CA ILE A 223 7.51 -12.96 -4.39
C ILE A 223 6.65 -12.88 -3.15
N ARG A 224 5.58 -12.10 -3.17
CA ARG A 224 4.61 -11.96 -2.07
C ARG A 224 3.20 -12.04 -2.60
N PHE A 225 2.39 -12.82 -1.92
CA PHE A 225 0.97 -13.02 -2.19
C PHE A 225 0.14 -12.46 -1.03
N PHE A 226 -0.91 -11.72 -1.37
CA PHE A 226 -1.91 -11.23 -0.44
C PHE A 226 -3.25 -11.78 -0.91
N ARG A 227 -3.78 -12.76 -0.18
CA ARG A 227 -5.03 -13.41 -0.53
C ARG A 227 -6.09 -13.10 0.52
N ASN A 228 -7.21 -12.52 0.09
CA ASN A 228 -8.34 -12.31 0.98
C ASN A 228 -8.88 -13.65 1.48
N ILE A 229 -9.12 -13.72 2.80
CA ILE A 229 -9.67 -14.88 3.51
C ILE A 229 -10.94 -14.54 4.32
N SER A 230 -11.40 -13.28 4.24
CA SER A 230 -12.64 -12.81 4.86
C SER A 230 -13.81 -12.86 3.87
N SER A 231 -15.03 -12.75 4.38
CA SER A 231 -16.27 -12.77 3.60
C SER A 231 -17.02 -11.45 3.69
N GLU A 232 -16.31 -10.35 3.37
CA GLU A 232 -16.92 -9.02 3.34
C GLU A 232 -17.85 -8.84 2.13
N GLU A 233 -18.78 -7.88 2.23
CA GLU A 233 -19.71 -7.53 1.14
C GLU A 233 -18.97 -7.14 -0.13
N TRP A 234 -17.88 -6.37 0.03
CA TRP A 234 -16.92 -6.10 -1.03
C TRP A 234 -15.50 -6.03 -0.45
N HIS A 235 -14.51 -6.33 -1.28
CA HIS A 235 -13.10 -6.21 -0.93
C HIS A 235 -12.24 -5.96 -2.15
N TYR A 236 -11.07 -5.36 -1.92
CA TYR A 236 -10.05 -5.25 -2.96
C TYR A 236 -9.55 -6.64 -3.35
N GLY A 237 -9.29 -6.83 -4.65
CA GLY A 237 -8.81 -8.09 -5.19
C GLY A 237 -7.44 -8.52 -4.65
N ASP A 238 -7.19 -9.81 -4.73
CA ASP A 238 -5.93 -10.43 -4.35
C ASP A 238 -4.74 -9.76 -5.06
N LYS A 239 -3.59 -9.68 -4.37
CA LYS A 239 -2.38 -9.02 -4.90
C LYS A 239 -1.21 -9.98 -4.95
N THR A 240 -0.44 -9.88 -6.02
CA THR A 240 0.84 -10.57 -6.17
C THR A 240 1.89 -9.55 -6.54
N TYR A 241 3.00 -9.56 -5.82
CA TYR A 241 4.18 -8.74 -6.11
C TYR A 241 5.35 -9.64 -6.39
N PHE A 242 6.08 -9.35 -7.45
CA PHE A 242 7.41 -9.89 -7.71
C PHE A 242 8.39 -8.73 -7.76
N ASP A 243 9.41 -8.78 -6.91
CA ASP A 243 10.52 -7.84 -6.88
C ASP A 243 11.82 -8.58 -7.22
N SER A 244 12.61 -8.01 -8.11
CA SER A 244 13.97 -8.42 -8.39
C SER A 244 14.88 -7.20 -8.33
N TRP A 245 16.00 -7.29 -7.62
CA TRP A 245 16.89 -6.16 -7.46
C TRP A 245 18.36 -6.56 -7.48
N TYR A 246 19.15 -5.61 -7.91
CA TYR A 246 20.59 -5.67 -7.83
C TYR A 246 21.09 -4.48 -7.04
N GLN A 247 22.10 -4.69 -6.20
CA GLN A 247 22.64 -3.68 -5.33
C GLN A 247 24.17 -3.72 -5.38
N TYR A 248 24.78 -2.54 -5.53
CA TYR A 248 26.20 -2.32 -5.52
C TYR A 248 26.59 -1.39 -4.37
N SER A 249 27.43 -1.87 -3.48
CA SER A 249 28.01 -1.07 -2.39
C SER A 249 29.22 -0.31 -2.90
N VAL A 250 29.09 0.99 -3.07
CA VAL A 250 30.20 1.88 -3.47
C VAL A 250 31.15 2.11 -2.30
N SER A 251 30.60 2.17 -1.11
CA SER A 251 31.33 2.32 0.16
C SER A 251 30.51 1.74 1.31
N ARG A 252 31.06 1.71 2.52
CA ARG A 252 30.36 1.24 3.72
C ARG A 252 29.02 1.95 3.95
N ASN A 253 28.91 3.22 3.56
CA ASN A 253 27.75 4.07 3.84
C ASN A 253 26.94 4.43 2.59
N PHE A 254 27.34 4.00 1.39
CA PHE A 254 26.68 4.37 0.16
C PHE A 254 26.55 3.17 -0.79
N SER A 255 25.35 2.89 -1.21
CA SER A 255 25.04 1.87 -2.20
C SER A 255 24.14 2.44 -3.31
N ILE A 256 24.25 1.83 -4.50
CA ILE A 256 23.38 2.08 -5.65
C ILE A 256 22.60 0.80 -5.91
N SER A 257 21.30 0.92 -6.14
CA SER A 257 20.46 -0.23 -6.43
C SER A 257 19.55 0.03 -7.61
N SER A 258 19.23 -1.02 -8.35
CA SER A 258 18.15 -1.06 -9.33
C SER A 258 17.13 -2.11 -8.91
N ARG A 259 15.85 -1.84 -9.15
CA ARG A 259 14.76 -2.76 -8.82
C ARG A 259 13.77 -2.83 -9.99
N LEU A 260 13.38 -4.04 -10.34
CA LEU A 260 12.23 -4.34 -11.16
C LEU A 260 11.10 -4.82 -10.23
N ARG A 261 9.93 -4.20 -10.33
CA ARG A 261 8.71 -4.67 -9.68
C ARG A 261 7.65 -5.00 -10.71
N LEU A 262 7.11 -6.20 -10.64
CA LEU A 262 5.89 -6.60 -11.30
C LEU A 262 4.81 -6.75 -10.23
N ASN A 263 3.65 -6.20 -10.49
CA ASN A 263 2.49 -6.35 -9.62
C ASN A 263 1.27 -6.76 -10.44
N HIS A 264 0.51 -7.66 -9.88
CA HIS A 264 -0.81 -8.03 -10.37
C HIS A 264 -1.81 -7.88 -9.23
N GLN A 265 -2.93 -7.27 -9.50
CA GLN A 265 -4.06 -7.17 -8.58
C GLN A 265 -5.32 -7.60 -9.33
N GLN A 266 -6.09 -8.48 -8.72
CA GLN A 266 -7.40 -8.87 -9.21
C GLN A 266 -8.39 -7.71 -9.05
N ASP A 267 -9.52 -7.81 -9.74
CA ASP A 267 -10.61 -6.85 -9.64
C ASP A 267 -11.20 -6.82 -8.22
N ILE A 268 -11.89 -5.73 -7.90
CA ILE A 268 -12.70 -5.63 -6.69
C ILE A 268 -13.80 -6.69 -6.76
N SER A 269 -13.99 -7.44 -5.71
CA SER A 269 -15.01 -8.48 -5.59
C SER A 269 -16.12 -8.03 -4.64
N GLY A 270 -17.36 -8.46 -4.94
CA GLY A 270 -18.54 -8.10 -4.16
C GLY A 270 -19.20 -6.81 -4.64
N PHE A 271 -20.24 -6.39 -3.92
CA PHE A 271 -21.01 -5.18 -4.18
C PHE A 271 -21.31 -4.48 -2.86
N ASP A 272 -21.36 -3.15 -2.87
CA ASP A 272 -21.85 -2.28 -1.81
C ASP A 272 -23.32 -1.87 -2.06
#